data_a40df32aa878a500235e3d85faa31e69
#
_entry.id   a40df32aa878a500235e3d85faa31e69
#
_cell.length_a   1.000
_cell.length_b   1.000
_cell.length_c   1.000
_cell.angle_alpha   90.00
_cell.angle_beta   90.00
_cell.angle_gamma   90.00
#
_symmetry.space_group_name_H-M   'P 1'
#
loop_
_entity.id
_entity.type
_entity.pdbx_description
1 polymer ?
#
loop_
_entity_poly.entity_id
_entity_poly.type
_entity_poly.pdbx_seq_one_letter_code
_entity_poly.pdbx_strand_id
1 'polypeptide(L)'
;MDLSLLSEILASTIRLSVPLVLACLAGLWSEKSGIVDIGLEGKMLAAAFAAAASAAYFQSAWIGLIIAIFVSLAVSLIHGYAAINQRGNQVISGVAINMLAAGLTVVLGNTWFKEGGRTPALPETARFMPINLPGADAVSQVPIFGAIAKVVSGHSILTYFTILLVPLTAWALAKTRFGLRLRAVGENPHAVDTAGISVARLRYQAIIIAGILCGIAGSFIATSLSASFVRDMTAGRGFMALAALIFANWRAWPALYTCLLFGFLQAGGNYMQGAHIGSFEIPVQFINMLPYLLTVILLAGFIGKSVPPRASGIPYTKDR
;
A
#
# COMPACT_ATOMS: atom_id res chain seq x y z
N MET A 1 5.41 30.30 9.26
CA MET A 1 4.71 29.20 8.53
C MET A 1 3.27 29.24 9.01
N ASP A 2 2.34 29.57 8.15
CA ASP A 2 0.93 29.74 8.56
C ASP A 2 0.34 28.40 9.03
N LEU A 3 -0.38 28.44 10.14
CA LEU A 3 -1.00 27.24 10.73
C LEU A 3 -1.93 26.50 9.77
N SER A 4 -2.57 27.24 8.86
CA SER A 4 -3.39 26.71 7.78
C SER A 4 -2.57 25.88 6.79
N LEU A 5 -1.41 26.35 6.40
CA LEU A 5 -0.49 25.66 5.49
C LEU A 5 0.00 24.34 6.10
N LEU A 6 0.42 24.38 7.36
CA LEU A 6 0.86 23.18 8.06
C LEU A 6 -0.26 22.12 8.14
N SER A 7 -1.49 22.55 8.42
CA SER A 7 -2.64 21.64 8.48
C SER A 7 -2.95 20.98 7.12
N GLU A 8 -2.80 21.72 6.02
CA GLU A 8 -2.98 21.18 4.66
C GLU A 8 -1.90 20.17 4.26
N ILE A 9 -0.64 20.44 4.59
CA ILE A 9 0.47 19.48 4.38
C ILE A 9 0.23 18.21 5.21
N LEU A 10 -0.17 18.34 6.47
CA LEU A 10 -0.44 17.18 7.32
C LEU A 10 -1.65 16.36 6.83
N ALA A 11 -2.73 17.02 6.41
CA ALA A 11 -3.88 16.33 5.82
C ALA A 11 -3.49 15.61 4.51
N SER A 12 -2.67 16.24 3.66
CA SER A 12 -2.13 15.63 2.46
C SER A 12 -1.19 14.46 2.77
N THR A 13 -0.39 14.58 3.84
CA THR A 13 0.45 13.50 4.36
C THR A 13 -0.36 12.25 4.66
N ILE A 14 -1.46 12.39 5.40
CA ILE A 14 -2.35 11.25 5.73
C ILE A 14 -2.86 10.62 4.44
N ARG A 15 -3.39 11.39 3.51
CA ARG A 15 -3.94 10.88 2.24
C ARG A 15 -2.91 10.13 1.40
N LEU A 16 -1.70 10.69 1.25
CA LEU A 16 -0.64 10.08 0.45
C LEU A 16 -0.03 8.85 1.13
N SER A 17 -0.11 8.75 2.47
CA SER A 17 0.37 7.60 3.22
C SER A 17 -0.55 6.39 3.16
N VAL A 18 -1.86 6.56 2.90
CA VAL A 18 -2.84 5.44 2.90
C VAL A 18 -2.40 4.27 2.02
N PRO A 19 -2.09 4.45 0.72
CA PRO A 19 -1.68 3.32 -0.12
C PRO A 19 -0.35 2.71 0.32
N LEU A 20 0.56 3.52 0.87
CA LEU A 20 1.83 3.03 1.42
C LEU A 20 1.60 2.16 2.66
N VAL A 21 0.73 2.58 3.58
CA VAL A 21 0.38 1.82 4.79
C VAL A 21 -0.27 0.50 4.41
N LEU A 22 -1.25 0.50 3.51
CA LEU A 22 -1.94 -0.71 3.06
C LEU A 22 -0.98 -1.71 2.40
N ALA A 23 -0.11 -1.24 1.49
CA ALA A 23 0.89 -2.08 0.85
C ALA A 23 1.96 -2.57 1.85
N CYS A 24 2.37 -1.73 2.79
CA CYS A 24 3.31 -2.11 3.84
C CYS A 24 2.72 -3.18 4.77
N LEU A 25 1.45 -3.04 5.17
CA LEU A 25 0.74 -4.08 5.92
C LEU A 25 0.57 -5.37 5.09
N ALA A 26 0.32 -5.27 3.79
CA ALA A 26 0.26 -6.43 2.89
C ALA A 26 1.59 -7.18 2.87
N GLY A 27 2.71 -6.48 2.69
CA GLY A 27 4.06 -7.02 2.78
C GLY A 27 4.34 -7.60 4.18
N LEU A 28 3.89 -6.94 5.25
CA LEU A 28 4.05 -7.42 6.62
C LEU A 28 3.40 -8.80 6.82
N TRP A 29 2.17 -9.00 6.36
CA TRP A 29 1.47 -10.28 6.44
C TRP A 29 2.16 -11.36 5.62
N SER A 30 2.53 -11.06 4.38
CA SER A 30 3.21 -11.99 3.49
C SER A 30 4.58 -12.41 4.04
N GLU A 31 5.44 -11.45 4.39
CA GLU A 31 6.81 -11.74 4.82
C GLU A 31 6.89 -12.36 6.22
N LYS A 32 5.94 -12.05 7.13
CA LYS A 32 5.81 -12.76 8.41
C LYS A 32 5.44 -14.23 8.25
N SER A 33 4.95 -14.66 7.09
CA SER A 33 4.74 -16.08 6.75
C SER A 33 5.96 -16.73 6.07
N GLY A 34 7.01 -15.95 5.80
CA GLY A 34 8.20 -16.38 5.06
C GLY A 34 8.08 -16.26 3.54
N ILE A 35 7.04 -15.61 3.01
CA ILE A 35 6.88 -15.34 1.58
C ILE A 35 7.25 -13.89 1.28
N VAL A 36 8.32 -13.68 0.52
CA VAL A 36 8.72 -12.36 0.02
C VAL A 36 7.80 -11.94 -1.11
N ASP A 37 7.24 -10.75 -1.02
CA ASP A 37 6.25 -10.25 -1.98
C ASP A 37 6.66 -8.93 -2.62
N ILE A 38 7.57 -9.00 -3.60
CA ILE A 38 7.97 -7.85 -4.42
C ILE A 38 6.87 -7.44 -5.40
N GLY A 39 5.86 -8.30 -5.61
CA GLY A 39 4.74 -8.06 -6.51
C GLY A 39 3.68 -7.08 -6.00
N LEU A 40 3.89 -6.42 -4.85
CA LEU A 40 2.93 -5.46 -4.29
C LEU A 40 2.60 -4.32 -5.26
N GLU A 41 3.60 -3.82 -5.99
CA GLU A 41 3.43 -2.75 -7.00
C GLU A 41 2.44 -3.17 -8.09
N GLY A 42 2.67 -4.32 -8.71
CA GLY A 42 1.80 -4.83 -9.77
C GLY A 42 0.41 -5.21 -9.30
N LYS A 43 0.29 -5.75 -8.08
CA LYS A 43 -1.01 -6.05 -7.46
C LYS A 43 -1.83 -4.79 -7.25
N MET A 44 -1.22 -3.73 -6.73
CA MET A 44 -1.88 -2.43 -6.56
C MET A 44 -2.24 -1.80 -7.91
N LEU A 45 -1.34 -1.89 -8.92
CA LEU A 45 -1.59 -1.33 -10.23
C LEU A 45 -2.75 -2.04 -10.96
N ALA A 46 -2.77 -3.38 -10.93
CA ALA A 46 -3.87 -4.17 -11.48
C ALA A 46 -5.20 -3.87 -10.75
N ALA A 47 -5.15 -3.74 -9.44
CA ALA A 47 -6.32 -3.36 -8.63
C ALA A 47 -6.81 -1.94 -8.93
N ALA A 48 -5.91 -0.98 -9.12
CA ALA A 48 -6.26 0.40 -9.46
C ALA A 48 -6.96 0.48 -10.82
N PHE A 49 -6.44 -0.24 -11.82
CA PHE A 49 -7.10 -0.36 -13.12
C PHE A 49 -8.48 -0.99 -13.01
N ALA A 50 -8.58 -2.13 -12.32
CA ALA A 50 -9.84 -2.84 -12.13
C ALA A 50 -10.86 -1.99 -11.37
N ALA A 51 -10.43 -1.25 -10.33
CA ALA A 51 -11.29 -0.32 -9.60
C ALA A 51 -11.85 0.77 -10.51
N ALA A 52 -10.99 1.48 -11.24
CA ALA A 52 -11.42 2.57 -12.11
C ALA A 52 -12.30 2.09 -13.26
N ALA A 53 -11.91 1.00 -13.93
CA ALA A 53 -12.67 0.46 -15.06
C ALA A 53 -14.08 0.01 -14.63
N SER A 54 -14.18 -0.74 -13.53
CA SER A 54 -15.47 -1.21 -13.03
C SER A 54 -16.31 -0.08 -12.39
N ALA A 55 -15.67 0.85 -11.67
CA ALA A 55 -16.38 2.01 -11.13
C ALA A 55 -16.95 2.91 -12.24
N ALA A 56 -16.23 3.09 -13.36
CA ALA A 56 -16.72 3.81 -14.53
C ALA A 56 -17.92 3.11 -15.17
N TYR A 57 -17.88 1.78 -15.28
CA TYR A 57 -18.95 1.00 -15.91
C TYR A 57 -20.20 0.91 -15.06
N PHE A 58 -20.05 0.58 -13.76
CA PHE A 58 -21.16 0.38 -12.82
C PHE A 58 -21.58 1.64 -12.09
N GLN A 59 -20.91 2.76 -12.28
CA GLN A 59 -21.16 4.05 -11.62
C GLN A 59 -21.18 3.93 -10.07
N SER A 60 -20.36 3.05 -9.51
CA SER A 60 -20.30 2.75 -8.08
C SER A 60 -18.88 2.52 -7.60
N ALA A 61 -18.43 3.31 -6.62
CA ALA A 61 -17.14 3.15 -5.97
C ALA A 61 -17.00 1.81 -5.22
N TRP A 62 -18.10 1.32 -4.62
CA TRP A 62 -18.11 0.06 -3.87
C TRP A 62 -17.93 -1.15 -4.77
N ILE A 63 -18.58 -1.18 -5.94
CA ILE A 63 -18.39 -2.24 -6.93
C ILE A 63 -16.94 -2.20 -7.43
N GLY A 64 -16.41 -0.98 -7.67
CA GLY A 64 -15.00 -0.77 -8.01
C GLY A 64 -14.05 -1.38 -6.99
N LEU A 65 -14.28 -1.14 -5.71
CA LEU A 65 -13.50 -1.70 -4.61
C LEU A 65 -13.55 -3.23 -4.57
N ILE A 66 -14.74 -3.81 -4.67
CA ILE A 66 -14.92 -5.26 -4.62
C ILE A 66 -14.16 -5.93 -5.77
N ILE A 67 -14.31 -5.43 -7.00
CA ILE A 67 -13.63 -5.97 -8.18
C ILE A 67 -12.10 -5.79 -8.08
N ALA A 68 -11.63 -4.66 -7.57
CA ALA A 68 -10.21 -4.43 -7.30
C ALA A 68 -9.63 -5.46 -6.33
N ILE A 69 -10.36 -5.77 -5.25
CA ILE A 69 -9.96 -6.80 -4.28
C ILE A 69 -9.88 -8.18 -4.96
N PHE A 70 -10.87 -8.55 -5.77
CA PHE A 70 -10.87 -9.83 -6.48
C PHE A 70 -9.69 -9.95 -7.46
N VAL A 71 -9.40 -8.90 -8.23
CA VAL A 71 -8.28 -8.90 -9.19
C VAL A 71 -6.94 -8.98 -8.46
N SER A 72 -6.74 -8.18 -7.42
CA SER A 72 -5.53 -8.25 -6.60
C SER A 72 -5.36 -9.61 -5.92
N LEU A 73 -6.45 -10.19 -5.43
CA LEU A 73 -6.46 -11.52 -4.81
C LEU A 73 -6.09 -12.61 -5.83
N ALA A 74 -6.62 -12.56 -7.05
CA ALA A 74 -6.27 -13.49 -8.12
C ALA A 74 -4.77 -13.42 -8.45
N VAL A 75 -4.22 -12.22 -8.61
CA VAL A 75 -2.78 -12.01 -8.84
C VAL A 75 -1.95 -12.50 -7.65
N SER A 76 -2.43 -12.26 -6.43
CA SER A 76 -1.76 -12.75 -5.20
C SER A 76 -1.77 -14.27 -5.12
N LEU A 77 -2.84 -14.93 -5.51
CA LEU A 77 -2.93 -16.39 -5.56
C LEU A 77 -1.99 -16.99 -6.61
N ILE A 78 -1.80 -16.33 -7.76
CA ILE A 78 -0.79 -16.73 -8.77
C ILE A 78 0.60 -16.68 -8.15
N HIS A 79 0.96 -15.58 -7.43
CA HIS A 79 2.21 -15.48 -6.70
C HIS A 79 2.34 -16.58 -5.65
N GLY A 80 1.28 -16.82 -4.87
CA GLY A 80 1.22 -17.90 -3.88
C GLY A 80 1.43 -19.28 -4.47
N TYR A 81 0.79 -19.57 -5.59
CA TYR A 81 0.97 -20.84 -6.29
C TYR A 81 2.42 -21.03 -6.77
N ALA A 82 3.01 -19.99 -7.36
CA ALA A 82 4.41 -20.03 -7.80
C ALA A 82 5.39 -20.22 -6.62
N ALA A 83 5.17 -19.49 -5.50
CA ALA A 83 6.06 -19.50 -4.35
C ALA A 83 5.89 -20.74 -3.44
N ILE A 84 4.66 -21.21 -3.24
CA ILE A 84 4.33 -22.26 -2.27
C ILE A 84 4.30 -23.65 -2.94
N ASN A 85 3.54 -23.79 -4.05
CA ASN A 85 3.37 -25.09 -4.70
C ASN A 85 4.55 -25.44 -5.62
N GLN A 86 4.91 -24.49 -6.49
CA GLN A 86 6.01 -24.69 -7.45
C GLN A 86 7.39 -24.45 -6.82
N ARG A 87 7.45 -23.91 -5.60
CA ARG A 87 8.71 -23.60 -4.89
C ARG A 87 9.63 -22.70 -5.73
N GLY A 88 9.05 -21.90 -6.60
CA GLY A 88 9.76 -20.99 -7.48
C GLY A 88 10.40 -19.82 -6.72
N ASN A 89 11.31 -19.13 -7.42
CA ASN A 89 11.92 -17.93 -6.85
C ASN A 89 10.87 -16.82 -6.68
N GLN A 90 10.67 -16.40 -5.44
CA GLN A 90 9.62 -15.45 -5.04
C GLN A 90 9.89 -14.05 -5.60
N VAL A 91 11.16 -13.66 -5.71
CA VAL A 91 11.59 -12.37 -6.27
C VAL A 91 11.26 -12.32 -7.76
N ILE A 92 11.63 -13.37 -8.51
CA ILE A 92 11.33 -13.45 -9.95
C ILE A 92 9.82 -13.43 -10.20
N SER A 93 9.05 -14.19 -9.42
CA SER A 93 7.59 -14.19 -9.51
C SER A 93 6.99 -12.81 -9.25
N GLY A 94 7.48 -12.09 -8.23
CA GLY A 94 7.02 -10.74 -7.91
C GLY A 94 7.33 -9.73 -9.02
N VAL A 95 8.55 -9.76 -9.56
CA VAL A 95 8.96 -8.89 -10.69
C VAL A 95 8.12 -9.20 -11.93
N ALA A 96 7.90 -10.48 -12.25
CA ALA A 96 7.06 -10.88 -13.38
C ALA A 96 5.62 -10.35 -13.25
N ILE A 97 5.04 -10.37 -12.04
CA ILE A 97 3.72 -9.78 -11.76
C ILE A 97 3.72 -8.29 -12.00
N ASN A 98 4.77 -7.56 -11.56
CA ASN A 98 4.86 -6.13 -11.78
C ASN A 98 4.89 -5.79 -13.28
N MET A 99 5.70 -6.51 -14.06
CA MET A 99 5.79 -6.33 -15.50
C MET A 99 4.48 -6.69 -16.21
N LEU A 100 3.84 -7.80 -15.81
CA LEU A 100 2.55 -8.23 -16.35
C LEU A 100 1.47 -7.18 -16.09
N ALA A 101 1.37 -6.68 -14.86
CA ALA A 101 0.40 -5.67 -14.50
C ALA A 101 0.63 -4.35 -15.28
N ALA A 102 1.88 -3.89 -15.38
CA ALA A 102 2.23 -2.70 -16.14
C ALA A 102 1.85 -2.83 -17.63
N GLY A 103 2.15 -3.96 -18.27
CA GLY A 103 1.78 -4.19 -19.66
C GLY A 103 0.27 -4.40 -19.86
N LEU A 104 -0.34 -5.27 -19.06
CA LEU A 104 -1.74 -5.66 -19.22
C LEU A 104 -2.71 -4.49 -19.00
N THR A 105 -2.46 -3.65 -18.00
CA THR A 105 -3.32 -2.49 -17.71
C THR A 105 -3.32 -1.48 -18.86
N VAL A 106 -2.19 -1.28 -19.53
CA VAL A 106 -2.10 -0.41 -20.69
C VAL A 106 -2.84 -1.00 -21.89
N VAL A 107 -2.65 -2.31 -22.18
CA VAL A 107 -3.32 -2.99 -23.28
C VAL A 107 -4.83 -2.99 -23.10
N LEU A 108 -5.32 -3.38 -21.90
CA LEU A 108 -6.75 -3.38 -21.60
C LEU A 108 -7.34 -1.97 -21.63
N GLY A 109 -6.63 -0.98 -21.06
CA GLY A 109 -7.06 0.41 -21.07
C GLY A 109 -7.21 0.96 -22.49
N ASN A 110 -6.27 0.68 -23.37
CA ASN A 110 -6.34 1.06 -24.78
C ASN A 110 -7.48 0.34 -25.53
N THR A 111 -7.67 -0.94 -25.26
CA THR A 111 -8.68 -1.75 -25.96
C THR A 111 -10.10 -1.36 -25.56
N TRP A 112 -10.33 -1.15 -24.24
CA TRP A 112 -11.67 -0.89 -23.73
C TRP A 112 -12.10 0.56 -23.84
N PHE A 113 -11.18 1.50 -23.58
CA PHE A 113 -11.52 2.94 -23.47
C PHE A 113 -11.00 3.78 -24.62
N LYS A 114 -9.96 3.31 -25.36
CA LYS A 114 -9.33 4.04 -26.48
C LYS A 114 -8.76 5.42 -26.11
N GLU A 115 -8.43 5.61 -24.84
CA GLU A 115 -7.92 6.88 -24.26
C GLU A 115 -6.44 6.81 -23.87
N GLY A 116 -5.61 6.17 -24.68
CA GLY A 116 -4.16 6.11 -24.44
C GLY A 116 -3.76 5.33 -23.17
N GLY A 117 -4.54 4.30 -22.80
CA GLY A 117 -4.30 3.47 -21.59
C GLY A 117 -4.81 4.11 -20.30
N ARG A 118 -5.70 5.08 -20.40
CA ARG A 118 -6.43 5.70 -19.28
C ARG A 118 -7.86 5.20 -19.23
N THR A 119 -8.52 5.39 -18.10
CA THR A 119 -9.97 5.25 -18.00
C THR A 119 -10.64 6.62 -18.08
N PRO A 120 -11.92 6.70 -18.47
CA PRO A 120 -12.69 7.92 -18.38
C PRO A 120 -12.67 8.49 -16.96
N ALA A 121 -12.90 9.80 -16.84
CA ALA A 121 -13.04 10.46 -15.56
C ALA A 121 -14.26 9.88 -14.80
N LEU A 122 -14.04 9.52 -13.53
CA LEU A 122 -15.06 8.94 -12.68
C LEU A 122 -15.99 10.04 -12.13
N PRO A 123 -17.30 9.88 -12.23
CA PRO A 123 -18.27 10.76 -11.57
C PRO A 123 -18.18 10.61 -10.04
N GLU A 124 -18.75 11.54 -9.31
CA GLU A 124 -18.72 11.54 -7.84
C GLU A 124 -19.28 10.26 -7.21
N THR A 125 -20.31 9.68 -7.80
CA THR A 125 -20.91 8.40 -7.35
C THR A 125 -19.96 7.20 -7.46
N ALA A 126 -19.01 7.27 -8.37
CA ALA A 126 -18.00 6.24 -8.62
C ALA A 126 -16.68 6.48 -7.87
N ARG A 127 -16.66 7.45 -6.95
CA ARG A 127 -15.49 7.84 -6.16
C ARG A 127 -15.79 7.78 -4.67
N PHE A 128 -14.78 7.51 -3.86
CA PHE A 128 -14.86 7.66 -2.42
C PHE A 128 -14.60 9.11 -2.03
N MET A 129 -15.65 9.89 -1.95
CA MET A 129 -15.60 11.31 -1.59
C MET A 129 -15.11 11.50 -0.13
N PRO A 130 -14.50 12.65 0.17
CA PRO A 130 -14.16 13.02 1.54
C PRO A 130 -15.40 13.13 2.43
N ILE A 131 -15.29 12.62 3.67
CA ILE A 131 -16.37 12.69 4.67
C ILE A 131 -15.97 13.72 5.71
N ASN A 132 -16.83 14.74 5.91
CA ASN A 132 -16.68 15.67 7.02
C ASN A 132 -17.19 15.03 8.30
N LEU A 133 -16.33 14.94 9.30
CA LEU A 133 -16.73 14.41 10.61
C LEU A 133 -17.69 15.37 11.31
N PRO A 134 -18.76 14.87 11.95
CA PRO A 134 -19.70 15.71 12.67
C PRO A 134 -18.96 16.49 13.78
N GLY A 135 -19.19 17.80 13.85
CA GLY A 135 -18.53 18.69 14.82
C GLY A 135 -17.23 19.34 14.33
N ALA A 136 -16.66 18.92 13.20
CA ALA A 136 -15.45 19.54 12.65
C ALA A 136 -15.68 21.03 12.32
N ASP A 137 -16.86 21.37 11.80
CA ASP A 137 -17.24 22.75 11.44
C ASP A 137 -17.41 23.64 12.69
N ALA A 138 -17.94 23.11 13.80
CA ALA A 138 -18.11 23.84 15.04
C ALA A 138 -16.77 24.23 15.69
N VAL A 139 -15.76 23.39 15.50
CA VAL A 139 -14.42 23.59 16.08
C VAL A 139 -13.50 24.38 15.14
N SER A 140 -13.88 24.51 13.86
CA SER A 140 -13.07 25.18 12.82
C SER A 140 -12.77 26.67 13.11
N GLN A 141 -13.59 27.32 13.94
CA GLN A 141 -13.44 28.74 14.31
C GLN A 141 -12.30 28.98 15.32
N VAL A 142 -11.82 27.93 16.02
CA VAL A 142 -10.71 28.06 16.97
C VAL A 142 -9.41 27.72 16.26
N PRO A 143 -8.40 28.61 16.21
CA PRO A 143 -7.22 28.44 15.32
C PRO A 143 -6.51 27.08 15.47
N ILE A 144 -6.24 26.63 16.70
CA ILE A 144 -5.53 25.36 16.96
C ILE A 144 -6.43 24.15 16.72
N PHE A 145 -7.66 24.19 17.25
CA PHE A 145 -8.61 23.08 17.13
C PHE A 145 -9.14 22.97 15.69
N GLY A 146 -9.29 24.09 14.98
CA GLY A 146 -9.64 24.11 13.56
C GLY A 146 -8.55 23.49 12.68
N ALA A 147 -7.26 23.72 13.00
CA ALA A 147 -6.15 23.05 12.31
C ALA A 147 -6.17 21.54 12.54
N ILE A 148 -6.39 21.08 13.76
CA ILE A 148 -6.52 19.65 14.09
C ILE A 148 -7.75 19.04 13.38
N ALA A 149 -8.88 19.73 13.40
CA ALA A 149 -10.09 19.27 12.72
C ALA A 149 -9.87 19.10 11.19
N LYS A 150 -9.16 20.01 10.54
CA LYS A 150 -8.76 19.90 9.13
C LYS A 150 -7.85 18.70 8.85
N VAL A 151 -6.93 18.38 9.77
CA VAL A 151 -6.02 17.24 9.64
C VAL A 151 -6.75 15.91 9.82
N VAL A 152 -7.77 15.84 10.67
CA VAL A 152 -8.46 14.59 11.02
C VAL A 152 -9.72 14.38 10.16
N SER A 153 -10.43 15.47 9.78
CA SER A 153 -11.65 15.44 8.96
C SER A 153 -11.33 15.60 7.47
N GLY A 154 -12.31 15.35 6.62
CA GLY A 154 -12.16 15.54 5.17
C GLY A 154 -11.37 14.43 4.47
N HIS A 155 -11.34 13.24 5.03
CA HIS A 155 -10.76 12.06 4.42
C HIS A 155 -11.83 11.08 3.93
N SER A 156 -11.45 10.23 2.96
CA SER A 156 -12.33 9.16 2.50
C SER A 156 -12.50 8.08 3.58
N ILE A 157 -13.59 7.32 3.49
CA ILE A 157 -13.86 6.20 4.40
C ILE A 157 -12.72 5.17 4.42
N LEU A 158 -12.04 4.96 3.29
CA LEU A 158 -10.91 4.04 3.18
C LEU A 158 -9.70 4.52 3.99
N THR A 159 -9.52 5.84 4.18
CA THR A 159 -8.46 6.39 5.04
C THR A 159 -8.67 5.98 6.48
N TYR A 160 -9.88 6.20 7.02
CA TYR A 160 -10.21 5.81 8.39
C TYR A 160 -10.10 4.31 8.61
N PHE A 161 -10.58 3.54 7.63
CA PHE A 161 -10.45 2.08 7.63
C PHE A 161 -8.97 1.65 7.68
N THR A 162 -8.10 2.29 6.90
CA THR A 162 -6.66 2.00 6.88
C THR A 162 -6.01 2.28 8.23
N ILE A 163 -6.35 3.39 8.87
CA ILE A 163 -5.84 3.72 10.21
C ILE A 163 -6.26 2.66 11.22
N LEU A 164 -7.51 2.15 11.14
CA LEU A 164 -8.01 1.08 12.00
C LEU A 164 -7.31 -0.26 11.74
N LEU A 165 -6.88 -0.54 10.51
CA LEU A 165 -6.20 -1.79 10.15
C LEU A 165 -4.83 -1.92 10.82
N VAL A 166 -4.15 -0.82 11.16
CA VAL A 166 -2.83 -0.87 11.81
C VAL A 166 -2.90 -1.51 13.19
N PRO A 167 -3.69 -1.01 14.16
CA PRO A 167 -3.82 -1.65 15.47
C PRO A 167 -4.43 -3.06 15.37
N LEU A 168 -5.35 -3.28 14.42
CA LEU A 168 -5.93 -4.60 14.18
C LEU A 168 -4.86 -5.60 13.73
N THR A 169 -3.99 -5.22 12.79
CA THR A 169 -2.85 -6.05 12.34
C THR A 169 -1.86 -6.28 13.47
N ALA A 170 -1.53 -5.25 14.25
CA ALA A 170 -0.64 -5.37 15.40
C ALA A 170 -1.19 -6.36 16.44
N TRP A 171 -2.48 -6.23 16.79
CA TRP A 171 -3.16 -7.13 17.69
C TRP A 171 -3.25 -8.56 17.14
N ALA A 172 -3.65 -8.70 15.87
CA ALA A 172 -3.80 -10.01 15.24
C ALA A 172 -2.48 -10.78 15.20
N LEU A 173 -1.38 -10.13 14.81
CA LEU A 173 -0.05 -10.75 14.76
C LEU A 173 0.53 -11.03 16.15
N ALA A 174 0.24 -10.19 17.17
CA ALA A 174 0.85 -10.32 18.48
C ALA A 174 0.07 -11.22 19.45
N LYS A 175 -1.26 -11.19 19.38
CA LYS A 175 -2.14 -11.75 20.43
C LYS A 175 -3.03 -12.89 19.96
N THR A 176 -3.22 -13.11 18.64
CA THR A 176 -4.09 -14.19 18.16
C THR A 176 -3.31 -15.48 17.92
N ARG A 177 -4.00 -16.62 18.04
CA ARG A 177 -3.43 -17.95 17.69
C ARG A 177 -2.97 -18.01 16.23
N PHE A 178 -3.70 -17.35 15.33
CA PHE A 178 -3.37 -17.26 13.92
C PHE A 178 -2.05 -16.50 13.71
N GLY A 179 -1.91 -15.30 14.27
CA GLY A 179 -0.71 -14.49 14.13
C GLY A 179 0.53 -15.12 14.77
N LEU A 180 0.37 -15.80 15.92
CA LEU A 180 1.46 -16.54 16.55
C LEU A 180 1.97 -17.70 15.65
N ARG A 181 1.04 -18.50 15.10
CA ARG A 181 1.37 -19.60 14.17
C ARG A 181 2.00 -19.06 12.88
N LEU A 182 1.49 -17.95 12.35
CA LEU A 182 2.03 -17.31 11.14
C LEU A 182 3.48 -16.89 11.35
N ARG A 183 3.79 -16.20 12.46
CA ARG A 183 5.17 -15.80 12.80
C ARG A 183 6.08 -17.03 13.00
N ALA A 184 5.58 -18.08 13.64
CA ALA A 184 6.32 -19.31 13.81
C ALA A 184 6.70 -19.95 12.45
N VAL A 185 5.78 -19.93 11.46
CA VAL A 185 6.06 -20.40 10.08
C VAL A 185 7.15 -19.55 9.43
N GLY A 186 7.18 -18.23 9.64
CA GLY A 186 8.22 -17.36 9.12
C GLY A 186 9.58 -17.54 9.76
N GLU A 187 9.63 -18.07 11.00
CA GLU A 187 10.89 -18.34 11.69
C GLU A 187 11.41 -19.77 11.44
N ASN A 188 10.54 -20.77 11.58
CA ASN A 188 10.89 -22.18 11.39
C ASN A 188 9.67 -22.99 10.90
N PRO A 189 9.48 -23.13 9.58
CA PRO A 189 8.36 -23.88 9.02
C PRO A 189 8.40 -25.38 9.35
N HIS A 190 9.60 -26.00 9.48
CA HIS A 190 9.72 -27.40 9.83
C HIS A 190 9.20 -27.68 11.24
N ALA A 191 9.53 -26.84 12.22
CA ALA A 191 9.01 -26.99 13.59
C ALA A 191 7.48 -26.82 13.66
N VAL A 192 6.89 -26.02 12.79
CA VAL A 192 5.42 -25.86 12.72
C VAL A 192 4.76 -27.07 12.09
N ASP A 193 5.38 -27.67 11.07
CA ASP A 193 4.87 -28.89 10.43
C ASP A 193 4.94 -30.09 11.37
N THR A 194 6.03 -30.25 12.13
CA THR A 194 6.15 -31.33 13.15
C THR A 194 5.10 -31.20 14.27
N ALA A 195 4.61 -29.96 14.54
CA ALA A 195 3.48 -29.71 15.44
C ALA A 195 2.11 -30.01 14.80
N GLY A 196 2.06 -30.57 13.59
CA GLY A 196 0.82 -30.94 12.88
C GLY A 196 0.08 -29.76 12.24
N ILE A 197 0.71 -28.59 12.11
CA ILE A 197 0.10 -27.38 11.55
C ILE A 197 0.54 -27.23 10.09
N SER A 198 -0.43 -27.09 9.17
CA SER A 198 -0.14 -26.93 7.74
C SER A 198 0.52 -25.59 7.43
N VAL A 199 1.80 -25.63 7.06
CA VAL A 199 2.59 -24.46 6.64
C VAL A 199 2.00 -23.81 5.39
N ALA A 200 1.65 -24.62 4.37
CA ALA A 200 1.08 -24.11 3.13
C ALA A 200 -0.22 -23.33 3.36
N ARG A 201 -1.12 -23.86 4.21
CA ARG A 201 -2.40 -23.18 4.53
C ARG A 201 -2.15 -21.81 5.16
N LEU A 202 -1.21 -21.70 6.11
CA LEU A 202 -0.89 -20.43 6.77
C LEU A 202 -0.26 -19.43 5.80
N ARG A 203 0.64 -19.87 4.94
CA ARG A 203 1.24 -19.04 3.88
C ARG A 203 0.18 -18.52 2.91
N TYR A 204 -0.76 -19.37 2.46
CA TYR A 204 -1.87 -18.93 1.62
C TYR A 204 -2.79 -17.92 2.30
N GLN A 205 -3.12 -18.12 3.58
CA GLN A 205 -3.92 -17.16 4.34
C GLN A 205 -3.24 -15.78 4.42
N ALA A 206 -1.91 -15.75 4.60
CA ALA A 206 -1.15 -14.50 4.59
C ALA A 206 -1.20 -13.80 3.21
N ILE A 207 -1.03 -14.55 2.13
CA ILE A 207 -1.10 -14.03 0.75
C ILE A 207 -2.50 -13.53 0.40
N ILE A 208 -3.56 -14.19 0.87
CA ILE A 208 -4.94 -13.74 0.71
C ILE A 208 -5.14 -12.38 1.39
N ILE A 209 -4.69 -12.24 2.63
CA ILE A 209 -4.76 -10.96 3.36
C ILE A 209 -3.96 -9.88 2.61
N ALA A 210 -2.75 -10.21 2.16
CA ALA A 210 -1.94 -9.28 1.39
C ALA A 210 -2.63 -8.85 0.08
N GLY A 211 -3.27 -9.79 -0.63
CA GLY A 211 -4.05 -9.49 -1.84
C GLY A 211 -5.23 -8.56 -1.58
N ILE A 212 -5.97 -8.77 -0.49
CA ILE A 212 -7.08 -7.89 -0.09
C ILE A 212 -6.56 -6.48 0.19
N LEU A 213 -5.48 -6.35 0.96
CA LEU A 213 -4.90 -5.05 1.31
C LEU A 213 -4.37 -4.30 0.08
N CYS A 214 -3.70 -4.98 -0.85
CA CYS A 214 -3.27 -4.40 -2.12
C CYS A 214 -4.46 -4.00 -3.00
N GLY A 215 -5.55 -4.77 -2.98
CA GLY A 215 -6.80 -4.44 -3.67
C GLY A 215 -7.41 -3.13 -3.18
N ILE A 216 -7.47 -2.96 -1.86
CA ILE A 216 -7.94 -1.71 -1.22
C ILE A 216 -6.99 -0.55 -1.55
N ALA A 217 -5.66 -0.78 -1.51
CA ALA A 217 -4.66 0.23 -1.83
C ALA A 217 -4.80 0.73 -3.28
N GLY A 218 -4.92 -0.17 -4.24
CA GLY A 218 -5.12 0.18 -5.65
C GLY A 218 -6.43 0.92 -5.89
N SER A 219 -7.53 0.43 -5.30
CA SER A 219 -8.83 1.12 -5.37
C SER A 219 -8.74 2.53 -4.80
N PHE A 220 -8.09 2.71 -3.65
CA PHE A 220 -7.90 4.03 -3.04
C PHE A 220 -7.17 5.00 -3.97
N ILE A 221 -6.11 4.55 -4.65
CA ILE A 221 -5.35 5.40 -5.58
C ILE A 221 -6.25 5.87 -6.72
N ALA A 222 -7.04 4.97 -7.33
CA ALA A 222 -7.83 5.27 -8.51
C ALA A 222 -9.16 6.01 -8.22
N THR A 223 -9.78 5.76 -7.05
CA THR A 223 -11.13 6.26 -6.74
C THR A 223 -11.18 7.30 -5.61
N SER A 224 -10.11 7.48 -4.85
CA SER A 224 -10.01 8.48 -3.78
C SER A 224 -8.99 9.57 -4.07
N LEU A 225 -7.73 9.17 -4.43
CA LEU A 225 -6.67 10.15 -4.73
C LEU A 225 -6.81 10.73 -6.13
N SER A 226 -7.28 9.92 -7.09
CA SER A 226 -7.49 10.30 -8.47
C SER A 226 -8.96 10.19 -8.84
N ALA A 227 -9.34 10.71 -9.99
CA ALA A 227 -10.67 10.55 -10.56
C ALA A 227 -10.66 9.63 -11.81
N SER A 228 -9.59 8.90 -12.04
CA SER A 228 -9.41 7.99 -13.17
C SER A 228 -8.20 7.11 -12.95
N PHE A 229 -8.07 6.05 -13.74
CA PHE A 229 -6.81 5.32 -13.87
C PHE A 229 -5.91 6.02 -14.89
N VAL A 230 -4.65 6.14 -14.55
CA VAL A 230 -3.58 6.63 -15.44
C VAL A 230 -2.48 5.57 -15.46
N ARG A 231 -1.82 5.41 -16.59
CA ARG A 231 -0.69 4.49 -16.74
C ARG A 231 0.33 4.70 -15.61
N ASP A 232 0.79 3.60 -15.03
CA ASP A 232 1.80 3.55 -13.96
C ASP A 232 1.48 4.45 -12.73
N MET A 233 0.18 4.66 -12.42
CA MET A 233 -0.26 5.56 -11.35
C MET A 233 0.19 5.17 -9.95
N THR A 234 0.65 3.95 -9.75
CA THR A 234 1.25 3.51 -8.47
C THR A 234 2.64 4.11 -8.24
N ALA A 235 3.36 4.45 -9.32
CA ALA A 235 4.60 5.23 -9.31
C ALA A 235 5.63 4.74 -8.27
N GLY A 236 5.81 3.43 -8.14
CA GLY A 236 6.78 2.83 -7.22
C GLY A 236 6.37 2.79 -5.75
N ARG A 237 5.10 3.13 -5.41
CA ARG A 237 4.61 3.10 -4.03
C ARG A 237 4.70 1.71 -3.38
N GLY A 238 4.57 0.62 -4.16
CA GLY A 238 4.77 -0.74 -3.65
C GLY A 238 6.20 -1.00 -3.22
N PHE A 239 7.18 -0.51 -3.97
CA PHE A 239 8.60 -0.61 -3.59
C PHE A 239 8.93 0.26 -2.38
N MET A 240 8.38 1.49 -2.31
CA MET A 240 8.50 2.33 -1.12
C MET A 240 7.87 1.68 0.13
N ALA A 241 6.76 0.97 -0.04
CA ALA A 241 6.12 0.24 1.05
C ALA A 241 7.00 -0.93 1.57
N LEU A 242 7.71 -1.63 0.68
CA LEU A 242 8.70 -2.65 1.09
C LEU A 242 9.88 -2.02 1.83
N ALA A 243 10.39 -0.88 1.37
CA ALA A 243 11.42 -0.14 2.09
C ALA A 243 10.92 0.29 3.49
N ALA A 244 9.68 0.81 3.57
CA ALA A 244 9.04 1.16 4.83
C ALA A 244 8.92 -0.06 5.77
N LEU A 245 8.62 -1.24 5.24
CA LEU A 245 8.53 -2.48 6.00
C LEU A 245 9.88 -2.89 6.61
N ILE A 246 10.97 -2.76 5.83
CA ILE A 246 12.33 -3.01 6.30
C ILE A 246 12.70 -2.06 7.44
N PHE A 247 12.40 -0.76 7.28
CA PHE A 247 12.62 0.25 8.32
C PHE A 247 11.78 0.01 9.58
N ALA A 248 10.56 -0.49 9.39
CA ALA A 248 9.67 -0.86 10.47
C ALA A 248 10.09 -2.14 11.21
N ASN A 249 11.14 -2.82 10.76
CA ASN A 249 11.59 -4.11 11.29
C ASN A 249 10.43 -5.12 11.42
N TRP A 250 9.59 -5.19 10.39
CA TRP A 250 8.40 -6.04 10.30
C TRP A 250 7.44 -5.88 11.50
N ARG A 251 7.17 -4.64 11.91
CA ARG A 251 6.24 -4.29 13.00
C ARG A 251 5.21 -3.28 12.50
N ALA A 252 3.92 -3.48 12.86
CA ALA A 252 2.82 -2.68 12.30
C ALA A 252 2.85 -1.19 12.72
N TRP A 253 3.14 -0.87 13.98
CA TRP A 253 3.21 0.52 14.44
C TRP A 253 4.37 1.30 13.82
N PRO A 254 5.61 0.79 13.83
CA PRO A 254 6.70 1.45 13.11
C PRO A 254 6.44 1.58 11.60
N ALA A 255 5.74 0.61 10.97
CA ALA A 255 5.33 0.69 9.57
C ALA A 255 4.43 1.91 9.30
N LEU A 256 3.46 2.19 10.19
CA LEU A 256 2.64 3.40 10.09
C LEU A 256 3.51 4.67 10.13
N TYR A 257 4.42 4.78 11.11
CA TYR A 257 5.27 5.98 11.24
C TYR A 257 6.18 6.18 10.03
N THR A 258 6.75 5.10 9.51
CA THR A 258 7.61 5.17 8.32
C THR A 258 6.81 5.56 7.07
N CYS A 259 5.62 4.99 6.88
CA CYS A 259 4.74 5.37 5.79
C CYS A 259 4.25 6.82 5.90
N LEU A 260 3.97 7.30 7.11
CA LEU A 260 3.65 8.72 7.35
C LEU A 260 4.84 9.64 7.03
N LEU A 261 6.06 9.23 7.36
CA LEU A 261 7.27 9.97 6.99
C LEU A 261 7.41 10.08 5.47
N PHE A 262 7.24 8.98 4.73
CA PHE A 262 7.27 9.02 3.26
C PHE A 262 6.12 9.85 2.68
N GLY A 263 4.92 9.74 3.23
CA GLY A 263 3.78 10.56 2.83
C GLY A 263 4.02 12.05 3.10
N PHE A 264 4.69 12.38 4.21
CA PHE A 264 5.06 13.76 4.56
C PHE A 264 6.07 14.34 3.55
N LEU A 265 7.07 13.56 3.16
CA LEU A 265 8.04 13.99 2.14
C LEU A 265 7.38 14.19 0.79
N GLN A 266 6.44 13.31 0.39
CA GLN A 266 5.67 13.49 -0.83
C GLN A 266 4.75 14.72 -0.76
N ALA A 267 4.05 14.93 0.37
CA ALA A 267 3.18 16.08 0.56
C ALA A 267 3.98 17.40 0.52
N GLY A 268 5.09 17.44 1.25
CA GLY A 268 6.00 18.58 1.26
C GLY A 268 6.61 18.83 -0.13
N GLY A 269 7.01 17.78 -0.83
CA GLY A 269 7.50 17.85 -2.19
C GLY A 269 6.47 18.42 -3.15
N ASN A 270 5.23 17.95 -3.12
CA ASN A 270 4.15 18.49 -3.95
C ASN A 270 3.90 19.98 -3.67
N TYR A 271 4.03 20.38 -2.41
CA TYR A 271 3.87 21.80 -2.04
C TYR A 271 5.05 22.68 -2.49
N MET A 272 6.24 22.09 -2.57
CA MET A 272 7.44 22.80 -3.03
C MET A 272 7.54 22.88 -4.58
N GLN A 273 6.62 22.26 -5.31
CA GLN A 273 6.61 22.38 -6.78
C GLN A 273 6.37 23.83 -7.18
N GLY A 274 7.24 24.36 -8.06
CA GLY A 274 7.24 25.77 -8.44
C GLY A 274 7.94 26.71 -7.44
N ALA A 275 8.59 26.19 -6.40
CA ALA A 275 9.39 27.01 -5.50
C ALA A 275 10.67 27.48 -6.21
N HIS A 276 10.99 28.77 -6.01
CA HIS A 276 12.20 29.38 -6.54
C HIS A 276 13.21 29.65 -5.42
N ILE A 277 14.48 29.33 -5.68
CA ILE A 277 15.61 29.77 -4.85
C ILE A 277 16.32 30.90 -5.62
N GLY A 278 15.97 32.12 -5.30
CA GLY A 278 16.42 33.29 -6.08
C GLY A 278 15.80 33.26 -7.48
N SER A 279 16.64 33.24 -8.51
CA SER A 279 16.24 33.15 -9.93
C SER A 279 16.16 31.72 -10.48
N PHE A 280 16.44 30.70 -9.63
CA PHE A 280 16.48 29.30 -10.04
C PHE A 280 15.21 28.58 -9.59
N GLU A 281 14.45 28.03 -10.54
CA GLU A 281 13.31 27.15 -10.26
C GLU A 281 13.82 25.74 -9.95
N ILE A 282 13.36 25.16 -8.84
CA ILE A 282 13.75 23.79 -8.45
C ILE A 282 13.03 22.80 -9.37
N PRO A 283 13.75 22.01 -10.18
CA PRO A 283 13.11 21.01 -11.02
C PRO A 283 12.32 19.98 -10.18
N VAL A 284 11.09 19.70 -10.60
CA VAL A 284 10.17 18.77 -9.92
C VAL A 284 10.80 17.39 -9.68
N GLN A 285 11.72 16.99 -10.55
CA GLN A 285 12.45 15.72 -10.45
C GLN A 285 13.28 15.61 -9.16
N PHE A 286 13.94 16.71 -8.74
CA PHE A 286 14.69 16.73 -7.48
C PHE A 286 13.77 16.57 -6.27
N ILE A 287 12.61 17.19 -6.32
CA ILE A 287 11.61 17.11 -5.25
C ILE A 287 11.06 15.69 -5.15
N ASN A 288 10.71 15.07 -6.27
CA ASN A 288 10.22 13.69 -6.31
C ASN A 288 11.28 12.64 -5.91
N MET A 289 12.56 12.99 -5.97
CA MET A 289 13.66 12.13 -5.54
C MET A 289 13.81 12.08 -4.00
N LEU A 290 13.30 13.06 -3.26
CA LEU A 290 13.49 13.17 -1.81
C LEU A 290 13.13 11.90 -1.02
N PRO A 291 11.97 11.23 -1.22
CA PRO A 291 11.63 10.01 -0.51
C PRO A 291 12.63 8.87 -0.76
N TYR A 292 13.12 8.74 -1.99
CA TYR A 292 14.11 7.72 -2.37
C TYR A 292 15.48 8.03 -1.79
N LEU A 293 15.91 9.30 -1.84
CA LEU A 293 17.15 9.75 -1.23
C LEU A 293 17.16 9.48 0.27
N LEU A 294 16.07 9.82 0.97
CA LEU A 294 15.93 9.52 2.39
C LEU A 294 16.01 8.02 2.65
N THR A 295 15.39 7.20 1.80
CA THR A 295 15.47 5.73 1.90
C THR A 295 16.93 5.27 1.88
N VAL A 296 17.74 5.77 0.94
CA VAL A 296 19.16 5.42 0.83
C VAL A 296 19.95 5.87 2.07
N ILE A 297 19.72 7.11 2.53
CA ILE A 297 20.38 7.66 3.72
C ILE A 297 20.05 6.86 4.97
N LEU A 298 18.77 6.52 5.16
CA LEU A 298 18.34 5.72 6.32
C LEU A 298 18.91 4.32 6.30
N LEU A 299 19.00 3.67 5.12
CA LEU A 299 19.62 2.34 4.97
C LEU A 299 21.13 2.39 5.19
N ALA A 300 21.80 3.50 4.83
CA ALA A 300 23.26 3.61 4.90
C ALA A 300 23.83 3.69 6.32
N GLY A 301 23.04 3.91 7.37
CA GLY A 301 23.62 3.92 8.71
C GLY A 301 22.76 4.39 9.88
N PHE A 302 21.56 4.88 9.64
CA PHE A 302 20.73 5.43 10.73
C PHE A 302 19.74 4.41 11.32
N ILE A 303 19.49 3.29 10.66
CA ILE A 303 18.62 2.23 11.14
C ILE A 303 19.49 1.07 11.61
N GLY A 304 19.30 0.65 12.87
CA GLY A 304 19.96 -0.53 13.42
C GLY A 304 19.65 -1.80 12.60
N LYS A 305 20.32 -2.89 12.88
CA LYS A 305 20.15 -4.15 12.13
C LYS A 305 18.68 -4.53 12.01
N SER A 306 18.16 -4.45 10.80
CA SER A 306 16.82 -4.93 10.43
C SER A 306 16.89 -6.44 10.26
N VAL A 307 16.07 -7.19 10.99
CA VAL A 307 16.10 -8.66 11.01
C VAL A 307 14.83 -9.21 10.39
N PRO A 308 14.88 -9.69 9.13
CA PRO A 308 13.75 -10.36 8.50
C PRO A 308 13.44 -11.70 9.19
N PRO A 309 12.23 -12.26 9.01
CA PRO A 309 11.94 -13.63 9.42
C PRO A 309 12.93 -14.61 8.77
N ARG A 310 13.41 -15.61 9.54
CA ARG A 310 14.52 -16.49 9.10
C ARG A 310 14.20 -17.31 7.85
N ALA A 311 12.94 -17.73 7.67
CA ALA A 311 12.50 -18.50 6.51
C ALA A 311 12.00 -17.60 5.36
N SER A 312 12.24 -16.27 5.40
CA SER A 312 11.85 -15.35 4.35
C SER A 312 12.55 -15.68 3.03
N GLY A 313 11.77 -15.84 1.97
CA GLY A 313 12.29 -16.19 0.64
C GLY A 313 12.72 -17.65 0.45
N ILE A 314 12.66 -18.47 1.50
CA ILE A 314 13.09 -19.87 1.45
C ILE A 314 11.90 -20.76 1.11
N PRO A 315 11.96 -21.54 0.01
CA PRO A 315 10.95 -22.53 -0.29
C PRO A 315 10.86 -23.60 0.82
N TYR A 316 9.64 -23.95 1.21
CA TYR A 316 9.42 -25.00 2.18
C TYR A 316 9.20 -26.35 1.48
N THR A 317 9.90 -27.38 1.94
CA THR A 317 9.70 -28.77 1.55
C THR A 317 9.29 -29.55 2.79
N LYS A 318 8.21 -30.34 2.66
CA LYS A 318 7.80 -31.22 3.74
C LYS A 318 8.78 -32.40 3.81
N ASP A 319 9.43 -32.59 4.96
CA ASP A 319 10.19 -33.81 5.22
C ASP A 319 9.20 -34.99 5.33
N ARG A 320 9.49 -36.08 4.58
CA ARG A 320 8.65 -37.28 4.55
C ARG A 320 8.85 -38.12 5.79
#